data_58783127605e13a8b466d94444aec2f2
#
_entry.id   58783127605e13a8b466d94444aec2f2
#
_cell.length_a   1.000
_cell.length_b   1.000
_cell.length_c   1.000
_cell.angle_alpha   90.00
_cell.angle_beta   90.00
_cell.angle_gamma   90.00
#
_symmetry.space_group_name_H-M   'P 1'
#
loop_
_entity.id
_entity.type
_entity.pdbx_description
1 polymer ?
#
loop_
_entity_poly.entity_id
_entity_poly.type
_entity_poly.pdbx_seq_one_letter_code
_entity_poly.pdbx_strand_id
1 'polypeptide(L)'
;MKLSFTKMQGCANDYIYLDCRASGVPADIAALAQRLSARHFSVGADGIICICAPVTPGADGRMRIFNADGSEAQMCGNGVRCVAEWLYTHGVEKPVLTIDTNSGVKRISRQGAQLWQVEMGAYSAMPASLPAVNMGEEPLVDKELTVDGKTWHVTCISVGNPHCVTVVEDVDSLKLEAIGPAFEHHANFPERINTEFVQVVDATHLKMRVWERGSGETWACGTGTCATVAALTELGICPAGQDIHVQLRGGELVIRVLPGRQLLMTGSAVTVYEGVAEV
;
A
#
# COMPACT_ATOMS: atom_id res chain seq x y z
N MET A 1 -29.12 -9.64 10.20
CA MET A 1 -29.36 -8.31 9.54
C MET A 1 -28.84 -8.39 8.11
N LYS A 2 -29.47 -7.68 7.14
CA LYS A 2 -28.96 -7.61 5.76
C LYS A 2 -28.01 -6.42 5.63
N LEU A 3 -26.82 -6.64 5.12
CA LEU A 3 -25.78 -5.63 4.93
C LEU A 3 -25.39 -5.55 3.45
N SER A 4 -25.73 -4.43 2.79
CA SER A 4 -25.30 -4.17 1.41
C SER A 4 -23.84 -3.79 1.35
N PHE A 5 -23.12 -4.26 0.35
CA PHE A 5 -21.71 -3.97 0.16
C PHE A 5 -21.32 -3.94 -1.31
N THR A 6 -20.20 -3.27 -1.59
CA THR A 6 -19.50 -3.34 -2.88
C THR A 6 -18.18 -4.09 -2.68
N LYS A 7 -17.89 -5.11 -3.49
CA LYS A 7 -16.60 -5.76 -3.54
C LYS A 7 -15.72 -5.05 -4.56
N MET A 8 -14.55 -4.55 -4.14
CA MET A 8 -13.63 -3.87 -5.03
C MET A 8 -12.20 -4.34 -4.77
N GLN A 9 -11.32 -4.14 -5.77
CA GLN A 9 -9.91 -4.44 -5.66
C GLN A 9 -9.05 -3.40 -6.40
N GLY A 10 -7.81 -3.21 -5.91
CA GLY A 10 -6.74 -2.51 -6.59
C GLY A 10 -5.46 -3.33 -6.48
N CYS A 11 -4.90 -3.77 -7.60
CA CYS A 11 -3.75 -4.67 -7.63
C CYS A 11 -3.93 -5.94 -6.78
N ALA A 12 -5.10 -6.62 -6.92
CA ALA A 12 -5.47 -7.82 -6.17
C ALA A 12 -5.56 -7.65 -4.64
N ASN A 13 -5.38 -6.45 -4.11
CA ASN A 13 -5.71 -6.14 -2.72
C ASN A 13 -7.20 -5.82 -2.66
N ASP A 14 -7.99 -6.77 -2.14
CA ASP A 14 -9.44 -6.81 -2.25
C ASP A 14 -10.15 -6.58 -0.92
N TYR A 15 -11.09 -5.63 -0.91
CA TYR A 15 -11.86 -5.26 0.27
C TYR A 15 -13.37 -5.31 0.03
N ILE A 16 -14.11 -5.41 1.13
CA ILE A 16 -15.55 -5.22 1.21
C ILE A 16 -15.80 -3.75 1.57
N TYR A 17 -16.47 -2.99 0.70
CA TYR A 17 -16.76 -1.57 0.92
C TYR A 17 -18.17 -1.38 1.41
N LEU A 18 -18.33 -0.65 2.52
CA LEU A 18 -19.62 -0.32 3.13
C LEU A 18 -19.89 1.18 3.03
N ASP A 19 -21.05 1.56 2.53
CA ASP A 19 -21.52 2.96 2.61
C ASP A 19 -21.97 3.28 4.04
N CYS A 20 -21.09 3.97 4.75
CA CYS A 20 -21.31 4.42 6.12
C CYS A 20 -21.53 5.93 6.22
N ARG A 21 -21.78 6.63 5.09
CA ARG A 21 -21.91 8.09 5.07
C ARG A 21 -23.12 8.58 5.88
N ALA A 22 -24.21 7.85 5.84
CA ALA A 22 -25.45 8.20 6.55
C ALA A 22 -25.60 7.45 7.87
N SER A 23 -25.29 6.15 7.91
CA SER A 23 -25.51 5.27 9.06
C SER A 23 -24.40 5.27 10.10
N GLY A 24 -23.21 5.78 9.74
CA GLY A 24 -22.00 5.60 10.53
C GLY A 24 -21.42 4.18 10.43
N VAL A 25 -20.28 3.98 11.08
CA VAL A 25 -19.61 2.67 11.12
C VAL A 25 -20.35 1.75 12.09
N PRO A 26 -20.65 0.48 11.73
CA PRO A 26 -21.25 -0.49 12.64
C PRO A 26 -20.45 -0.62 13.95
N ALA A 27 -21.14 -0.74 15.07
CA ALA A 27 -20.49 -0.82 16.39
C ALA A 27 -19.61 -2.08 16.54
N ASP A 28 -19.98 -3.17 15.87
CA ASP A 28 -19.29 -4.46 15.87
C ASP A 28 -18.39 -4.67 14.64
N ILE A 29 -17.93 -3.59 14.01
CA ILE A 29 -17.19 -3.62 12.72
C ILE A 29 -15.96 -4.54 12.74
N ALA A 30 -15.24 -4.63 13.88
CA ALA A 30 -14.10 -5.53 14.02
C ALA A 30 -14.52 -7.01 13.89
N ALA A 31 -15.61 -7.41 14.54
CA ALA A 31 -16.16 -8.76 14.42
C ALA A 31 -16.75 -9.03 13.02
N LEU A 32 -17.37 -8.01 12.41
CA LEU A 32 -17.84 -8.08 11.02
C LEU A 32 -16.67 -8.28 10.06
N ALA A 33 -15.56 -7.56 10.24
CA ALA A 33 -14.37 -7.70 9.41
C ALA A 33 -13.80 -9.13 9.49
N GLN A 34 -13.66 -9.68 10.68
CA GLN A 34 -13.22 -11.08 10.86
C GLN A 34 -14.14 -12.07 10.16
N ARG A 35 -15.46 -11.93 10.34
CA ARG A 35 -16.45 -12.86 9.78
C ARG A 35 -16.57 -12.74 8.27
N LEU A 36 -16.73 -11.52 7.74
CA LEU A 36 -16.98 -11.32 6.31
C LEU A 36 -15.74 -11.52 5.46
N SER A 37 -14.53 -11.30 6.02
CA SER A 37 -13.27 -11.50 5.31
C SER A 37 -12.85 -12.96 5.20
N ALA A 38 -13.49 -13.87 5.93
CA ALA A 38 -13.17 -15.29 5.91
C ALA A 38 -13.38 -15.88 4.51
N ARG A 39 -12.29 -16.15 3.78
CA ARG A 39 -12.33 -16.78 2.46
C ARG A 39 -12.88 -18.20 2.58
N HIS A 40 -13.66 -18.64 1.60
CA HIS A 40 -14.38 -19.92 1.54
C HIS A 40 -15.62 -20.03 2.47
N PHE A 41 -15.74 -19.20 3.50
CA PHE A 41 -16.82 -19.28 4.50
C PHE A 41 -17.75 -18.08 4.44
N SER A 42 -17.32 -16.97 3.82
CA SER A 42 -18.11 -15.75 3.69
C SER A 42 -17.79 -15.04 2.37
N VAL A 43 -17.89 -13.71 2.33
CA VAL A 43 -17.57 -12.90 1.13
C VAL A 43 -16.10 -13.09 0.73
N GLY A 44 -15.20 -13.18 1.72
CA GLY A 44 -13.76 -13.32 1.52
C GLY A 44 -13.12 -12.01 1.04
N ALA A 45 -12.18 -11.48 1.81
CA ALA A 45 -11.46 -10.24 1.49
C ALA A 45 -10.22 -10.08 2.39
N ASP A 46 -9.42 -9.05 2.11
CA ASP A 46 -8.33 -8.62 3.00
C ASP A 46 -8.87 -7.82 4.21
N GLY A 47 -10.14 -7.41 4.16
CA GLY A 47 -10.81 -6.67 5.23
C GLY A 47 -12.07 -5.94 4.75
N ILE A 48 -12.51 -5.00 5.59
CA ILE A 48 -13.61 -4.08 5.30
C ILE A 48 -13.11 -2.64 5.24
N ILE A 49 -13.56 -1.88 4.25
CA ILE A 49 -13.39 -0.42 4.19
C ILE A 49 -14.76 0.24 4.35
N CYS A 50 -14.89 1.06 5.37
CA CYS A 50 -16.05 1.90 5.59
C CYS A 50 -15.84 3.26 4.90
N ILE A 51 -16.73 3.60 3.97
CA ILE A 51 -16.79 4.91 3.32
C ILE A 51 -17.70 5.79 4.17
N CYS A 52 -17.11 6.75 4.88
CA CYS A 52 -17.79 7.59 5.87
C CYS A 52 -17.97 9.03 5.37
N ALA A 53 -18.85 9.79 6.02
CA ALA A 53 -18.90 11.24 5.85
C ALA A 53 -17.55 11.85 6.23
N PRO A 54 -17.10 12.92 5.52
CA PRO A 54 -15.85 13.59 5.83
C PRO A 54 -15.90 14.29 7.19
N VAL A 55 -14.74 14.46 7.82
CA VAL A 55 -14.58 15.24 9.07
C VAL A 55 -13.84 16.54 8.81
N THR A 56 -12.95 16.58 7.82
CA THR A 56 -12.26 17.79 7.40
C THR A 56 -13.17 18.63 6.52
N PRO A 57 -13.35 19.94 6.82
CA PRO A 57 -14.13 20.82 5.96
C PRO A 57 -13.64 20.84 4.51
N GLY A 58 -14.53 20.57 3.57
CA GLY A 58 -14.23 20.53 2.14
C GLY A 58 -13.70 19.19 1.62
N ALA A 59 -13.48 18.20 2.48
CA ALA A 59 -13.20 16.84 2.03
C ALA A 59 -14.45 16.17 1.45
N ASP A 60 -14.25 15.19 0.56
CA ASP A 60 -15.30 14.52 -0.20
C ASP A 60 -15.80 13.25 0.47
N GLY A 61 -14.99 12.66 1.35
CA GLY A 61 -15.32 11.46 2.08
C GLY A 61 -14.24 11.11 3.09
N ARG A 62 -14.47 10.04 3.86
CA ARG A 62 -13.52 9.49 4.80
C ARG A 62 -13.42 7.98 4.64
N MET A 63 -12.20 7.46 4.66
CA MET A 63 -11.90 6.04 4.65
C MET A 63 -11.53 5.56 6.06
N ARG A 64 -12.18 4.48 6.53
CA ARG A 64 -11.74 3.70 7.69
C ARG A 64 -11.57 2.25 7.27
N ILE A 65 -10.47 1.63 7.67
CA ILE A 65 -10.06 0.30 7.22
C ILE A 65 -10.01 -0.63 8.42
N PHE A 66 -10.63 -1.80 8.28
CA PHE A 66 -10.58 -2.88 9.26
C PHE A 66 -10.06 -4.13 8.57
N ASN A 67 -8.89 -4.59 8.98
CA ASN A 67 -8.24 -5.78 8.43
C ASN A 67 -9.05 -7.05 8.73
N ALA A 68 -8.71 -8.16 8.07
CA ALA A 68 -9.37 -9.44 8.29
C ALA A 68 -9.25 -9.98 9.73
N ASP A 69 -8.29 -9.50 10.53
CA ASP A 69 -8.16 -9.80 11.95
C ASP A 69 -8.98 -8.89 12.86
N GLY A 70 -9.68 -7.90 12.30
CA GLY A 70 -10.48 -6.91 13.00
C GLY A 70 -9.71 -5.66 13.45
N SER A 71 -8.41 -5.59 13.28
CA SER A 71 -7.60 -4.41 13.62
C SER A 71 -7.89 -3.25 12.67
N GLU A 72 -7.86 -2.01 13.18
CA GLU A 72 -8.03 -0.81 12.34
C GLU A 72 -6.66 -0.33 11.80
N ALA A 73 -6.55 -0.19 10.48
CA ALA A 73 -5.36 0.30 9.80
C ALA A 73 -5.40 1.82 9.58
N GLN A 74 -4.22 2.44 9.47
CA GLN A 74 -4.10 3.88 9.28
C GLN A 74 -4.46 4.33 7.86
N MET A 75 -3.98 3.59 6.84
CA MET A 75 -4.16 3.92 5.42
C MET A 75 -3.81 2.71 4.56
N CYS A 76 -4.45 2.60 3.40
CA CYS A 76 -4.11 1.67 2.34
C CYS A 76 -4.19 2.40 0.99
N GLY A 77 -3.06 2.50 0.29
CA GLY A 77 -2.99 3.19 -1.00
C GLY A 77 -3.87 2.56 -2.09
N ASN A 78 -3.97 1.22 -2.10
CA ASN A 78 -4.88 0.50 -3.00
C ASN A 78 -6.34 0.76 -2.62
N GLY A 79 -6.65 0.68 -1.31
CA GLY A 79 -7.99 0.90 -0.80
C GLY A 79 -8.52 2.31 -1.03
N VAL A 80 -7.69 3.36 -0.87
CA VAL A 80 -8.14 4.74 -1.06
C VAL A 80 -8.47 5.06 -2.52
N ARG A 81 -7.79 4.41 -3.50
CA ARG A 81 -8.18 4.53 -4.92
C ARG A 81 -9.57 3.95 -5.17
N CYS A 82 -9.87 2.80 -4.57
CA CYS A 82 -11.20 2.21 -4.66
C CYS A 82 -12.28 3.08 -3.98
N VAL A 83 -11.97 3.72 -2.84
CA VAL A 83 -12.88 4.72 -2.23
C VAL A 83 -13.14 5.88 -3.19
N ALA A 84 -12.11 6.37 -3.88
CA ALA A 84 -12.26 7.44 -4.86
C ALA A 84 -13.15 7.01 -6.05
N GLU A 85 -12.94 5.83 -6.62
CA GLU A 85 -13.79 5.28 -7.69
C GLU A 85 -15.23 5.08 -7.21
N TRP A 86 -15.40 4.55 -5.98
CA TRP A 86 -16.72 4.35 -5.41
C TRP A 86 -17.46 5.67 -5.22
N LEU A 87 -16.82 6.69 -4.64
CA LEU A 87 -17.40 8.03 -4.48
C LEU A 87 -17.77 8.64 -5.82
N TYR A 88 -16.88 8.53 -6.82
CA TYR A 88 -17.13 9.05 -8.15
C TYR A 88 -18.35 8.42 -8.81
N THR A 89 -18.50 7.11 -8.73
CA THR A 89 -19.65 6.39 -9.29
C THR A 89 -20.93 6.52 -8.46
N HIS A 90 -20.84 7.06 -7.23
CA HIS A 90 -21.96 7.28 -6.32
C HIS A 90 -22.25 8.77 -6.06
N GLY A 91 -22.06 9.60 -7.09
CA GLY A 91 -22.56 10.97 -7.16
C GLY A 91 -21.55 12.07 -6.77
N VAL A 92 -20.27 11.73 -6.51
CA VAL A 92 -19.21 12.72 -6.24
C VAL A 92 -18.29 12.82 -7.47
N GLU A 93 -18.85 13.28 -8.60
CA GLU A 93 -18.18 13.32 -9.91
C GLU A 93 -17.18 14.50 -10.00
N LYS A 94 -16.06 14.39 -9.30
CA LYS A 94 -14.96 15.38 -9.35
C LYS A 94 -13.69 14.74 -9.94
N PRO A 95 -12.90 15.51 -10.72
CA PRO A 95 -11.62 15.00 -11.28
C PRO A 95 -10.56 14.80 -10.19
N VAL A 96 -10.71 15.48 -9.06
CA VAL A 96 -9.85 15.35 -7.88
C VAL A 96 -10.72 15.23 -6.66
N LEU A 97 -10.47 14.21 -5.87
CA LEU A 97 -11.14 13.93 -4.60
C LEU A 97 -10.17 14.12 -3.43
N THR A 98 -10.68 14.61 -2.33
CA THR A 98 -9.97 14.77 -1.06
C THR A 98 -10.61 13.84 -0.04
N ILE A 99 -9.84 12.86 0.47
CA ILE A 99 -10.35 11.82 1.35
C ILE A 99 -9.60 11.85 2.69
N ASP A 100 -10.35 11.94 3.77
CA ASP A 100 -9.83 11.80 5.13
C ASP A 100 -9.39 10.34 5.37
N THR A 101 -8.23 10.14 5.98
CA THR A 101 -7.74 8.84 6.46
C THR A 101 -7.18 8.99 7.87
N ASN A 102 -6.93 7.89 8.57
CA ASN A 102 -6.26 7.94 9.87
C ASN A 102 -4.78 8.38 9.79
N SER A 103 -4.18 8.41 8.59
CA SER A 103 -2.84 8.98 8.32
C SER A 103 -2.90 10.38 7.69
N GLY A 104 -4.01 11.11 7.88
CA GLY A 104 -4.23 12.44 7.33
C GLY A 104 -5.02 12.44 6.02
N VAL A 105 -5.19 13.64 5.48
CA VAL A 105 -5.96 13.86 4.25
C VAL A 105 -5.15 13.42 3.04
N LYS A 106 -5.77 12.69 2.11
CA LYS A 106 -5.18 12.28 0.84
C LYS A 106 -5.88 12.96 -0.32
N ARG A 107 -5.09 13.39 -1.29
CA ARG A 107 -5.59 13.95 -2.55
C ARG A 107 -5.44 12.89 -3.65
N ILE A 108 -6.56 12.61 -4.35
CA ILE A 108 -6.63 11.52 -5.32
C ILE A 108 -7.20 12.08 -6.62
N SER A 109 -6.46 11.95 -7.72
CA SER A 109 -6.80 12.47 -9.03
C SER A 109 -7.20 11.36 -9.98
N ARG A 110 -8.30 11.54 -10.70
CA ARG A 110 -8.76 10.61 -11.73
C ARG A 110 -7.87 10.71 -12.97
N GLN A 111 -7.30 9.60 -13.41
CA GLN A 111 -6.43 9.54 -14.60
C GLN A 111 -7.14 8.90 -15.81
N GLY A 112 -8.26 8.20 -15.58
CA GLY A 112 -9.02 7.51 -16.58
C GLY A 112 -10.16 6.70 -15.97
N ALA A 113 -10.81 5.87 -16.76
CA ALA A 113 -11.79 4.94 -16.24
C ALA A 113 -11.11 3.94 -15.30
N GLN A 114 -11.58 3.86 -14.05
CA GLN A 114 -11.04 2.97 -13.02
C GLN A 114 -9.53 3.15 -12.77
N LEU A 115 -8.96 4.31 -13.09
CA LEU A 115 -7.54 4.62 -12.93
C LEU A 115 -7.38 5.89 -12.11
N TRP A 116 -6.70 5.78 -10.96
CA TRP A 116 -6.57 6.85 -9.98
C TRP A 116 -5.14 7.03 -9.51
N GLN A 117 -4.74 8.28 -9.31
CA GLN A 117 -3.43 8.67 -8.79
C GLN A 117 -3.58 9.26 -7.39
N VAL A 118 -2.76 8.78 -6.45
CA VAL A 118 -2.72 9.21 -5.06
C VAL A 118 -1.45 10.02 -4.81
N GLU A 119 -1.58 11.18 -4.16
CA GLU A 119 -0.45 11.89 -3.57
C GLU A 119 -0.04 11.18 -2.26
N MET A 120 1.06 10.43 -2.31
CA MET A 120 1.51 9.59 -1.19
C MET A 120 2.26 10.39 -0.12
N GLY A 121 2.75 11.58 -0.45
CA GLY A 121 3.59 12.42 0.41
C GLY A 121 5.08 12.24 0.13
N ALA A 122 5.92 12.84 0.98
CA ALA A 122 7.37 12.74 0.85
C ALA A 122 7.92 11.46 1.49
N TYR A 123 8.97 10.90 0.87
CA TYR A 123 9.74 9.83 1.48
C TYR A 123 10.98 10.33 2.21
N SER A 124 11.56 9.49 3.06
CA SER A 124 12.82 9.74 3.74
C SER A 124 13.68 8.47 3.75
N ALA A 125 15.00 8.64 3.56
CA ALA A 125 15.99 7.58 3.72
C ALA A 125 16.77 7.71 5.05
N MET A 126 16.38 8.63 5.93
CA MET A 126 17.09 8.88 7.19
C MET A 126 16.76 7.80 8.22
N PRO A 127 17.76 7.28 8.95
CA PRO A 127 17.56 6.22 9.97
C PRO A 127 16.48 6.54 10.98
N ALA A 128 16.39 7.80 11.43
CA ALA A 128 15.39 8.24 12.40
C ALA A 128 13.94 8.09 11.92
N SER A 129 13.68 8.07 10.61
CA SER A 129 12.35 7.87 10.02
C SER A 129 11.99 6.39 9.81
N LEU A 130 12.96 5.49 10.07
CA LEU A 130 12.87 4.06 9.75
C LEU A 130 12.91 3.16 10.99
N PRO A 131 12.93 3.69 12.23
CA PRO A 131 13.46 3.14 13.47
C PRO A 131 14.59 2.12 13.28
N ALA A 132 15.64 2.52 12.47
CA ALA A 132 16.79 1.69 12.21
C ALA A 132 17.93 1.98 13.22
N VAL A 133 18.61 0.93 13.70
CA VAL A 133 19.73 1.01 14.65
C VAL A 133 20.99 0.40 14.04
N ASN A 134 22.18 0.84 14.50
CA ASN A 134 23.48 0.31 14.07
C ASN A 134 23.76 0.42 12.57
N MET A 135 23.14 1.39 11.87
CA MET A 135 23.32 1.61 10.43
C MET A 135 23.92 2.99 10.11
N GLY A 136 24.42 3.71 11.12
CA GLY A 136 24.94 5.07 10.99
C GLY A 136 23.86 6.15 11.05
N GLU A 137 24.26 7.40 10.85
CA GLU A 137 23.36 8.57 10.89
C GLU A 137 23.05 9.13 9.49
N GLU A 138 23.77 8.68 8.47
CA GLU A 138 23.63 9.08 7.09
C GLU A 138 22.43 8.37 6.43
N PRO A 139 21.89 8.89 5.31
CA PRO A 139 20.85 8.21 4.56
C PRO A 139 21.18 6.74 4.28
N LEU A 140 20.22 5.87 4.48
CA LEU A 140 20.38 4.41 4.32
C LEU A 140 20.27 4.02 2.84
N VAL A 141 21.18 4.52 2.01
CA VAL A 141 21.28 4.24 0.58
C VAL A 141 22.50 3.34 0.36
N ASP A 142 22.29 2.22 -0.37
CA ASP A 142 23.33 1.22 -0.70
C ASP A 142 24.16 0.75 0.52
N LYS A 143 23.47 0.34 1.57
CA LYS A 143 24.12 -0.16 2.78
C LYS A 143 24.24 -1.68 2.74
N GLU A 144 25.34 -2.20 3.26
CA GLU A 144 25.50 -3.64 3.48
C GLU A 144 24.67 -4.10 4.68
N LEU A 145 23.89 -5.17 4.48
CA LEU A 145 23.11 -5.85 5.51
C LEU A 145 23.39 -7.35 5.44
N THR A 146 23.84 -7.94 6.53
CA THR A 146 24.08 -9.40 6.57
C THR A 146 22.84 -10.11 7.11
N VAL A 147 22.15 -10.84 6.25
CA VAL A 147 20.96 -11.61 6.59
C VAL A 147 21.27 -13.10 6.37
N ASP A 148 21.12 -13.93 7.38
CA ASP A 148 21.43 -15.38 7.36
C ASP A 148 22.81 -15.72 6.78
N GLY A 149 23.82 -14.93 7.13
CA GLY A 149 25.20 -15.12 6.68
C GLY A 149 25.49 -14.69 5.24
N LYS A 150 24.51 -14.15 4.52
CA LYS A 150 24.67 -13.54 3.19
C LYS A 150 24.64 -12.03 3.29
N THR A 151 25.57 -11.35 2.64
CA THR A 151 25.58 -9.88 2.51
C THR A 151 24.65 -9.45 1.38
N TRP A 152 23.78 -8.50 1.69
CA TRP A 152 22.86 -7.85 0.77
C TRP A 152 23.14 -6.36 0.72
N HIS A 153 22.97 -5.75 -0.44
CA HIS A 153 22.95 -4.30 -0.59
C HIS A 153 21.52 -3.81 -0.48
N VAL A 154 21.26 -2.92 0.48
CA VAL A 154 19.90 -2.45 0.78
C VAL A 154 19.82 -0.93 0.78
N THR A 155 18.70 -0.41 0.33
CA THR A 155 18.32 1.00 0.49
C THR A 155 17.03 1.05 1.29
N CYS A 156 17.06 1.72 2.45
CA CYS A 156 15.89 1.77 3.32
C CYS A 156 15.15 3.10 3.18
N ILE A 157 13.85 3.02 2.96
CA ILE A 157 12.97 4.16 2.69
C ILE A 157 11.77 4.13 3.64
N SER A 158 11.45 5.28 4.22
CA SER A 158 10.19 5.51 4.92
C SER A 158 9.20 6.25 4.00
N VAL A 159 8.01 5.71 3.85
CA VAL A 159 6.84 6.36 3.23
C VAL A 159 5.74 6.53 4.28
N GLY A 160 6.16 6.82 5.53
CA GLY A 160 5.32 6.80 6.73
C GLY A 160 5.32 5.46 7.46
N ASN A 161 5.83 4.41 6.82
CA ASN A 161 6.17 3.10 7.37
C ASN A 161 7.51 2.65 6.79
N PRO A 162 8.27 1.74 7.47
CA PRO A 162 9.61 1.38 7.06
C PRO A 162 9.65 0.30 5.98
N HIS A 163 10.54 0.50 4.99
CA HIS A 163 10.77 -0.40 3.86
C HIS A 163 12.28 -0.61 3.65
N CYS A 164 12.68 -1.85 3.39
CA CYS A 164 14.04 -2.27 3.04
C CYS A 164 14.01 -2.81 1.60
N VAL A 165 14.63 -2.09 0.67
CA VAL A 165 14.64 -2.42 -0.76
C VAL A 165 15.98 -3.04 -1.12
N THR A 166 15.96 -4.19 -1.81
CA THR A 166 17.15 -4.84 -2.33
C THR A 166 16.98 -5.25 -3.79
N VAL A 167 18.00 -4.98 -4.62
CA VAL A 167 18.01 -5.34 -6.03
C VAL A 167 18.47 -6.80 -6.18
N VAL A 168 17.77 -7.56 -7.00
CA VAL A 168 18.05 -8.97 -7.30
C VAL A 168 18.05 -9.22 -8.81
N GLU A 169 18.74 -10.25 -9.26
CA GLU A 169 18.80 -10.61 -10.70
C GLU A 169 17.47 -11.16 -11.21
N ASP A 170 16.83 -12.05 -10.45
CA ASP A 170 15.56 -12.69 -10.78
C ASP A 170 14.69 -12.79 -9.54
N VAL A 171 13.66 -11.96 -9.49
CA VAL A 171 12.73 -11.90 -8.36
C VAL A 171 11.83 -13.14 -8.30
N ASP A 172 11.56 -13.79 -9.43
CA ASP A 172 10.66 -14.94 -9.48
C ASP A 172 11.31 -16.21 -8.92
N SER A 173 12.65 -16.31 -8.93
CA SER A 173 13.41 -17.43 -8.38
C SER A 173 13.44 -17.46 -6.85
N LEU A 174 13.08 -16.36 -6.16
CA LEU A 174 13.20 -16.24 -4.72
C LEU A 174 12.10 -17.02 -3.99
N LYS A 175 12.50 -17.68 -2.88
CA LYS A 175 11.59 -18.29 -1.90
C LYS A 175 11.42 -17.33 -0.73
N LEU A 176 10.48 -16.38 -0.83
CA LEU A 176 10.32 -15.30 0.14
C LEU A 176 9.94 -15.83 1.52
N GLU A 177 9.22 -16.94 1.62
CA GLU A 177 8.88 -17.58 2.88
C GLU A 177 10.14 -18.07 3.65
N ALA A 178 11.24 -18.30 2.94
CA ALA A 178 12.49 -18.72 3.56
C ALA A 178 13.37 -17.53 4.00
N ILE A 179 13.41 -16.46 3.20
CA ILE A 179 14.32 -15.32 3.45
C ILE A 179 13.64 -14.11 4.10
N GLY A 180 12.36 -13.89 3.83
CA GLY A 180 11.60 -12.74 4.28
C GLY A 180 11.57 -12.57 5.80
N PRO A 181 11.32 -13.64 6.59
CA PRO A 181 11.32 -13.55 8.05
C PRO A 181 12.64 -13.03 8.64
N ALA A 182 13.78 -13.39 8.05
CA ALA A 182 15.08 -12.96 8.52
C ALA A 182 15.36 -11.47 8.26
N PHE A 183 14.80 -10.92 7.17
CA PHE A 183 14.79 -9.47 6.94
C PHE A 183 13.83 -8.75 7.89
N GLU A 184 12.58 -9.22 7.98
CA GLU A 184 11.55 -8.62 8.82
C GLU A 184 11.99 -8.46 10.27
N HIS A 185 12.65 -9.50 10.83
CA HIS A 185 13.08 -9.57 12.23
C HIS A 185 14.56 -9.23 12.42
N HIS A 186 15.22 -8.61 11.45
CA HIS A 186 16.63 -8.29 11.55
C HIS A 186 16.91 -7.32 12.72
N ALA A 187 18.00 -7.56 13.47
CA ALA A 187 18.35 -6.81 14.68
C ALA A 187 18.49 -5.30 14.47
N ASN A 188 18.83 -4.87 13.25
CA ASN A 188 18.89 -3.45 12.89
C ASN A 188 17.51 -2.77 12.78
N PHE A 189 16.44 -3.53 12.77
CA PHE A 189 15.05 -3.04 12.65
C PHE A 189 14.20 -3.52 13.84
N PRO A 190 14.36 -2.90 15.03
CA PRO A 190 13.69 -3.38 16.26
C PRO A 190 12.16 -3.33 16.18
N GLU A 191 11.58 -2.47 15.34
CA GLU A 191 10.14 -2.39 15.07
C GLU A 191 9.71 -3.21 13.86
N ARG A 192 10.60 -4.08 13.35
CA ARG A 192 10.43 -4.85 12.12
C ARG A 192 10.31 -3.96 10.87
N ILE A 193 10.47 -4.54 9.68
CA ILE A 193 10.50 -3.81 8.42
C ILE A 193 9.79 -4.61 7.32
N ASN A 194 9.15 -3.92 6.37
CA ASN A 194 8.73 -4.51 5.10
C ASN A 194 9.97 -4.65 4.20
N THR A 195 10.05 -5.69 3.39
CA THR A 195 11.20 -5.89 2.50
C THR A 195 10.74 -6.12 1.08
N GLU A 196 11.24 -5.30 0.18
CA GLU A 196 10.97 -5.33 -1.26
C GLU A 196 12.18 -5.90 -2.00
N PHE A 197 11.95 -6.99 -2.73
CA PHE A 197 12.91 -7.59 -3.64
C PHE A 197 12.57 -7.13 -5.05
N VAL A 198 13.51 -6.45 -5.72
CA VAL A 198 13.24 -5.80 -7.00
C VAL A 198 14.21 -6.28 -8.08
N GLN A 199 13.67 -6.64 -9.23
CA GLN A 199 14.39 -6.89 -10.46
C GLN A 199 14.25 -5.68 -11.39
N VAL A 200 15.37 -5.13 -11.81
CA VAL A 200 15.41 -4.03 -12.78
C VAL A 200 15.32 -4.63 -14.18
N VAL A 201 14.22 -4.38 -14.89
CA VAL A 201 14.06 -4.76 -16.30
C VAL A 201 14.73 -3.72 -17.19
N ASP A 202 14.42 -2.45 -16.93
CA ASP A 202 15.09 -1.27 -17.49
C ASP A 202 14.91 -0.07 -16.54
N ALA A 203 15.36 1.12 -16.92
CA ALA A 203 15.29 2.31 -16.07
C ALA A 203 13.87 2.75 -15.71
N THR A 204 12.85 2.29 -16.41
CA THR A 204 11.44 2.65 -16.24
C THR A 204 10.51 1.47 -15.96
N HIS A 205 11.01 0.23 -16.02
CA HIS A 205 10.24 -0.98 -15.78
C HIS A 205 10.94 -1.89 -14.76
N LEU A 206 10.18 -2.22 -13.71
CA LEU A 206 10.64 -3.02 -12.58
C LEU A 206 9.69 -4.21 -12.37
N LYS A 207 10.23 -5.30 -11.82
CA LYS A 207 9.42 -6.36 -11.20
C LYS A 207 9.69 -6.38 -9.71
N MET A 208 8.67 -6.52 -8.87
CA MET A 208 8.80 -6.50 -7.43
C MET A 208 7.98 -7.59 -6.75
N ARG A 209 8.56 -8.21 -5.73
CA ARG A 209 7.86 -9.00 -4.72
C ARG A 209 8.17 -8.45 -3.34
N VAL A 210 7.23 -8.57 -2.43
CA VAL A 210 7.32 -7.97 -1.09
C VAL A 210 7.04 -8.99 0.00
N TRP A 211 7.82 -8.89 1.08
CA TRP A 211 7.53 -9.50 2.36
C TRP A 211 7.08 -8.40 3.32
N GLU A 212 5.79 -8.37 3.65
CA GLU A 212 5.24 -7.33 4.53
C GLU A 212 5.36 -7.69 6.01
N ARG A 213 5.68 -6.69 6.80
CA ARG A 213 5.76 -6.76 8.26
C ARG A 213 4.45 -7.28 8.86
N GLY A 214 4.50 -8.47 9.47
CA GLY A 214 3.36 -9.11 10.11
C GLY A 214 2.38 -9.83 9.18
N SER A 215 2.55 -9.74 7.85
CA SER A 215 1.63 -10.35 6.87
C SER A 215 2.28 -11.37 5.96
N GLY A 216 3.62 -11.40 5.89
CA GLY A 216 4.34 -12.27 4.97
C GLY A 216 4.29 -11.77 3.52
N GLU A 217 4.41 -12.69 2.55
CA GLU A 217 4.33 -12.31 1.15
C GLU A 217 2.90 -11.92 0.75
N THR A 218 2.72 -10.70 0.27
CA THR A 218 1.45 -10.20 -0.28
C THR A 218 1.55 -9.98 -1.79
N TRP A 219 0.40 -9.82 -2.45
CA TRP A 219 0.36 -9.67 -3.90
C TRP A 219 0.63 -8.24 -4.36
N ALA A 220 0.42 -7.25 -3.48
CA ALA A 220 0.70 -5.85 -3.76
C ALA A 220 0.82 -5.03 -2.48
N CYS A 221 1.88 -4.23 -2.37
CA CYS A 221 2.09 -3.24 -1.33
C CYS A 221 2.31 -1.86 -1.97
N GLY A 222 1.35 -0.95 -1.81
CA GLY A 222 1.42 0.38 -2.43
C GLY A 222 2.58 1.23 -1.88
N THR A 223 2.78 1.25 -0.55
CA THR A 223 3.91 1.96 0.08
C THR A 223 5.24 1.31 -0.26
N GLY A 224 5.29 -0.03 -0.32
CA GLY A 224 6.48 -0.77 -0.75
C GLY A 224 6.87 -0.46 -2.20
N THR A 225 5.88 -0.35 -3.10
CA THR A 225 6.13 0.05 -4.49
C THR A 225 6.68 1.47 -4.57
N CYS A 226 6.12 2.41 -3.79
CA CYS A 226 6.62 3.77 -3.66
C CYS A 226 8.06 3.79 -3.13
N ALA A 227 8.34 3.02 -2.08
CA ALA A 227 9.67 2.90 -1.48
C ALA A 227 10.69 2.31 -2.47
N THR A 228 10.28 1.31 -3.26
CA THR A 228 11.12 0.70 -4.30
C THR A 228 11.58 1.74 -5.33
N VAL A 229 10.63 2.50 -5.90
CA VAL A 229 11.00 3.51 -6.91
C VAL A 229 11.80 4.66 -6.28
N ALA A 230 11.49 5.07 -5.05
CA ALA A 230 12.29 6.05 -4.32
C ALA A 230 13.72 5.56 -4.10
N ALA A 231 13.92 4.31 -3.66
CA ALA A 231 15.22 3.69 -3.47
C ALA A 231 16.04 3.64 -4.76
N LEU A 232 15.43 3.19 -5.86
CA LEU A 232 16.11 3.12 -7.15
C LEU A 232 16.39 4.50 -7.74
N THR A 233 15.61 5.51 -7.40
CA THR A 233 15.90 6.91 -7.75
C THR A 233 17.10 7.46 -6.95
N GLU A 234 17.19 7.19 -5.65
CA GLU A 234 18.36 7.55 -4.83
C GLU A 234 19.65 6.83 -5.31
N LEU A 235 19.53 5.61 -5.82
CA LEU A 235 20.62 4.84 -6.45
C LEU A 235 20.98 5.33 -7.87
N GLY A 236 20.22 6.26 -8.46
CA GLY A 236 20.42 6.74 -9.83
C GLY A 236 20.05 5.73 -10.93
N ILE A 237 19.32 4.66 -10.59
CA ILE A 237 18.86 3.63 -11.52
C ILE A 237 17.59 4.09 -12.24
N CYS A 238 16.60 4.63 -11.49
CA CYS A 238 15.38 5.16 -12.07
C CYS A 238 15.44 6.70 -12.18
N PRO A 239 14.97 7.29 -13.30
CA PRO A 239 14.94 8.73 -13.49
C PRO A 239 13.84 9.38 -12.64
N ALA A 240 14.16 10.45 -11.91
CA ALA A 240 13.15 11.28 -11.27
C ALA A 240 12.28 12.03 -12.30
N GLY A 241 11.03 12.31 -11.95
CA GLY A 241 10.08 13.04 -12.81
C GLY A 241 9.41 12.22 -13.90
N GLN A 242 9.79 10.96 -14.09
CA GLN A 242 9.20 10.04 -15.06
C GLN A 242 8.30 9.01 -14.39
N ASP A 243 7.40 8.42 -15.16
CA ASP A 243 6.59 7.30 -14.74
C ASP A 243 7.42 6.02 -14.74
N ILE A 244 7.47 5.35 -13.58
CA ILE A 244 8.15 4.07 -13.39
C ILE A 244 7.09 3.01 -13.20
N HIS A 245 7.06 2.03 -14.08
CA HIS A 245 6.14 0.92 -14.10
C HIS A 245 6.67 -0.22 -13.23
N VAL A 246 5.91 -0.61 -12.23
CA VAL A 246 6.30 -1.68 -11.32
C VAL A 246 5.31 -2.82 -11.41
N GLN A 247 5.75 -3.94 -11.99
CA GLN A 247 4.98 -5.17 -12.06
C GLN A 247 5.03 -5.89 -10.71
N LEU A 248 3.87 -6.13 -10.14
CA LEU A 248 3.62 -6.88 -8.91
C LEU A 248 2.92 -8.20 -9.24
N ARG A 249 2.81 -9.12 -8.29
CA ARG A 249 1.99 -10.34 -8.45
C ARG A 249 0.51 -10.00 -8.70
N GLY A 250 0.01 -8.93 -8.07
CA GLY A 250 -1.39 -8.50 -8.16
C GLY A 250 -1.71 -7.56 -9.33
N GLY A 251 -0.72 -7.15 -10.13
CA GLY A 251 -0.92 -6.22 -11.23
C GLY A 251 0.20 -5.18 -11.32
N GLU A 252 -0.07 -4.03 -11.92
CA GLU A 252 0.90 -2.96 -12.10
C GLU A 252 0.53 -1.71 -11.28
N LEU A 253 1.55 -1.08 -10.70
CA LEU A 253 1.47 0.28 -10.17
C LEU A 253 2.48 1.16 -10.91
N VAL A 254 2.11 2.41 -11.14
CA VAL A 254 2.99 3.41 -11.74
C VAL A 254 3.34 4.45 -10.69
N ILE A 255 4.63 4.64 -10.45
CA ILE A 255 5.14 5.57 -9.45
C ILE A 255 5.94 6.67 -10.13
N ARG A 256 5.76 7.91 -9.67
CA ARG A 256 6.57 9.04 -10.08
C ARG A 256 7.15 9.76 -8.87
N VAL A 257 8.46 9.95 -8.88
CA VAL A 257 9.17 10.76 -7.87
C VAL A 257 9.23 12.20 -8.36
N LEU A 258 8.68 13.12 -7.59
CA LEU A 258 8.67 14.56 -7.89
C LEU A 258 9.75 15.31 -7.07
N PRO A 259 10.07 16.58 -7.41
CA PRO A 259 10.93 17.43 -6.60
C PRO A 259 10.46 17.47 -5.13
N GLY A 260 11.41 17.57 -4.20
CA GLY A 260 11.10 17.51 -2.77
C GLY A 260 10.74 16.11 -2.26
N ARG A 261 11.16 15.06 -2.99
CA ARG A 261 10.92 13.64 -2.63
C ARG A 261 9.45 13.26 -2.55
N GLN A 262 8.57 14.00 -3.22
CA GLN A 262 7.14 13.69 -3.26
C GLN A 262 6.87 12.50 -4.16
N LEU A 263 5.91 11.66 -3.77
CA LEU A 263 5.55 10.45 -4.48
C LEU A 263 4.11 10.54 -5.00
N LEU A 264 3.96 10.21 -6.28
CA LEU A 264 2.65 9.95 -6.89
C LEU A 264 2.55 8.45 -7.18
N MET A 265 1.41 7.85 -6.83
CA MET A 265 1.14 6.44 -7.10
C MET A 265 -0.14 6.31 -7.92
N THR A 266 -0.04 5.79 -9.13
CA THR A 266 -1.16 5.54 -10.03
C THR A 266 -1.43 4.04 -10.12
N GLY A 267 -2.70 3.67 -10.07
CA GLY A 267 -3.12 2.27 -10.19
C GLY A 267 -4.62 2.12 -10.37
N SER A 268 -5.03 0.90 -10.68
CA SER A 268 -6.43 0.55 -10.90
C SER A 268 -7.26 0.60 -9.61
N ALA A 269 -8.57 0.78 -9.79
CA ALA A 269 -9.61 0.69 -8.77
C ALA A 269 -10.85 0.07 -9.41
N VAL A 270 -11.07 -1.22 -9.20
CA VAL A 270 -12.05 -2.00 -9.94
C VAL A 270 -13.17 -2.47 -9.03
N THR A 271 -14.41 -2.18 -9.37
CA THR A 271 -15.59 -2.84 -8.78
C THR A 271 -15.70 -4.25 -9.34
N VAL A 272 -15.73 -5.25 -8.46
CA VAL A 272 -15.85 -6.65 -8.84
C VAL A 272 -17.32 -7.06 -8.90
N TYR A 273 -18.06 -6.77 -7.83
CA TYR A 273 -19.51 -6.96 -7.74
C TYR A 273 -20.13 -6.21 -6.56
N GLU A 274 -21.43 -6.07 -6.57
CA GLU A 274 -22.24 -5.62 -5.45
C GLU A 274 -23.02 -6.80 -4.86
N GLY A 275 -23.29 -6.77 -3.56
CA GLY A 275 -23.94 -7.88 -2.88
C GLY A 275 -24.62 -7.48 -1.58
N VAL A 276 -25.34 -8.44 -1.02
CA VAL A 276 -26.00 -8.35 0.30
C VAL A 276 -25.57 -9.55 1.11
N ALA A 277 -24.91 -9.32 2.24
CA ALA A 277 -24.57 -10.35 3.22
C ALA A 277 -25.61 -10.43 4.34
N GLU A 278 -25.92 -11.63 4.79
CA GLU A 278 -26.67 -11.85 6.02
C GLU A 278 -25.72 -11.88 7.21
N VAL A 279 -25.91 -10.96 8.16
CA VAL A 279 -25.02 -10.74 9.30
C VAL A 279 -25.77 -10.75 10.63
#